data_66f900f4d409b4ff734f6e24b0dc0809
#
_entry.id   66f900f4d409b4ff734f6e24b0dc0809
#
_cell.length_a   1.000
_cell.length_b   1.000
_cell.length_c   1.000
_cell.angle_alpha   90.00
_cell.angle_beta   90.00
_cell.angle_gamma   90.00
#
_symmetry.space_group_name_H-M   'P 1'
#
loop_
_entity.id
_entity.type
_entity.pdbx_description
1 polymer ?
#
loop_
_entity_poly.entity_id
_entity_poly.type
_entity_poly.pdbx_seq_one_letter_code
_entity_poly.pdbx_strand_id
1 'polypeptide(L)'
;DDESKEDHELSQISPDFNKQVLPVLDNYCLNCHDSETAKGDIDLESALKRRPFVRDLALWQNVAERIRSGDMPPEGKKRPDDQQALIVRAWIKKDIDAFDYSKVSEPGNVPARRLSREEYNRTIRDLIGLDLRPADQFPMDFTGSSGFSNSANTLYMHTSHLDRYISASETVIDAAMDDEEVWKKITQFGSPENNLKIFMERAFRKPVTQGEWGPIIKKYQSNIVKGKSPKESLGDALKVILISPKFLMRVEDPPLPGKDQLISHYDMASRLSFFIWSSAPDEELLLKAKKEMLQDPKVIASQIERMLKDPRSESLGRIFAGEWLSTDDVGPRIRKDPIDNPWCTESLMAAMREETALFFHSLIINNEPIKRLIDSDYTYLNEELAEFYRIRGIEGKEMRKVKIDTPQRGGIFGHASVLATTSFPHRSSPVLRGTWILSTLLGTPPPPPPPDVPEIDVDGGRRAANTLREKLQIHRKSKNCAGCHSQIDPLGFALENYSEFGRWRGGVDNRGELPNGARFRGPQGLKMALIDNRLDDLGKQLIRKMLSYALGRQLEYYDEAVVRNIASKLKGAGYPIKDMVLEISQSYPFTKKRLPLELSKKTKS
;
A
#
# COMPACT_ATOMS: atom_id res chain seq x y z
N ASP A 1 -18.73 -3.12 -26.82
CA ASP A 1 -19.27 -2.30 -27.95
C ASP A 1 -20.10 -1.11 -27.49
N ASP A 2 -20.83 -1.22 -26.37
CA ASP A 2 -21.71 -0.13 -25.91
C ASP A 2 -20.93 0.97 -25.17
N GLU A 3 -19.97 0.62 -24.31
CA GLU A 3 -19.11 1.59 -23.61
C GLU A 3 -18.20 2.36 -24.56
N SER A 4 -17.67 1.73 -25.61
CA SER A 4 -16.83 2.41 -26.60
C SER A 4 -17.62 3.38 -27.48
N LYS A 5 -18.89 3.08 -27.75
CA LYS A 5 -19.82 3.97 -28.47
C LYS A 5 -20.22 5.15 -27.59
N GLU A 6 -20.54 4.90 -26.34
CA GLU A 6 -20.90 5.93 -25.37
C GLU A 6 -19.72 6.88 -25.09
N ASP A 7 -18.51 6.35 -24.93
CA ASP A 7 -17.29 7.13 -24.78
C ASP A 7 -17.00 8.00 -26.02
N HIS A 8 -17.27 7.48 -27.20
CA HIS A 8 -17.15 8.25 -28.44
C HIS A 8 -18.21 9.36 -28.50
N GLU A 9 -19.45 9.09 -28.14
CA GLU A 9 -20.53 10.06 -28.07
C GLU A 9 -20.22 11.18 -27.08
N LEU A 10 -19.78 10.85 -25.86
CA LEU A 10 -19.37 11.82 -24.84
C LEU A 10 -18.23 12.72 -25.33
N SER A 11 -17.28 12.18 -26.09
CA SER A 11 -16.13 12.93 -26.62
C SER A 11 -16.51 13.97 -27.68
N GLN A 12 -17.66 13.80 -28.36
CA GLN A 12 -18.16 14.73 -29.37
C GLN A 12 -18.87 15.95 -28.74
N ILE A 13 -19.22 15.89 -27.46
CA ILE A 13 -19.96 16.93 -26.77
C ILE A 13 -18.97 17.84 -26.04
N SER A 14 -19.11 19.15 -26.23
CA SER A 14 -18.27 20.18 -25.60
C SER A 14 -19.12 21.16 -24.78
N PRO A 15 -19.59 20.77 -23.58
CA PRO A 15 -20.52 21.59 -22.81
C PRO A 15 -19.88 22.87 -22.30
N ASP A 16 -20.67 23.98 -22.29
CA ASP A 16 -20.33 25.17 -21.53
C ASP A 16 -20.69 24.97 -20.05
N PHE A 17 -19.69 25.06 -19.17
CA PHE A 17 -19.89 24.82 -17.74
C PHE A 17 -20.97 25.70 -17.13
N ASN A 18 -20.89 27.02 -17.33
CA ASN A 18 -21.79 27.97 -16.68
C ASN A 18 -23.21 27.95 -17.27
N LYS A 19 -23.35 27.68 -18.56
CA LYS A 19 -24.63 27.72 -19.26
C LYS A 19 -25.39 26.41 -19.26
N GLN A 20 -24.67 25.29 -19.25
CA GLN A 20 -25.27 23.97 -19.47
C GLN A 20 -25.08 23.02 -18.29
N VAL A 21 -23.90 23.03 -17.63
CA VAL A 21 -23.55 22.07 -16.58
C VAL A 21 -23.99 22.56 -15.20
N LEU A 22 -23.56 23.77 -14.82
CA LEU A 22 -23.85 24.33 -13.49
C LEU A 22 -25.37 24.40 -13.18
N PRO A 23 -26.25 24.81 -14.09
CA PRO A 23 -27.68 24.78 -13.83
C PRO A 23 -28.27 23.39 -13.60
N VAL A 24 -27.70 22.35 -14.20
CA VAL A 24 -28.10 20.95 -13.92
C VAL A 24 -27.64 20.52 -12.54
N LEU A 25 -26.40 20.81 -12.17
CA LEU A 25 -25.88 20.49 -10.84
C LEU A 25 -26.65 21.22 -9.75
N ASP A 26 -26.95 22.52 -9.91
CA ASP A 26 -27.74 23.31 -8.97
C ASP A 26 -29.14 22.73 -8.78
N ASN A 27 -29.82 22.39 -9.87
CA ASN A 27 -31.21 21.93 -9.81
C ASN A 27 -31.39 20.50 -9.25
N TYR A 28 -30.37 19.63 -9.40
CA TYR A 28 -30.57 18.20 -9.14
C TYR A 28 -29.58 17.63 -8.11
N CYS A 29 -28.45 18.29 -7.84
CA CYS A 29 -27.36 17.72 -7.03
C CYS A 29 -27.05 18.55 -5.78
N LEU A 30 -26.85 19.88 -5.93
CA LEU A 30 -26.30 20.74 -4.86
C LEU A 30 -27.24 20.91 -3.66
N ASN A 31 -28.56 20.77 -3.83
CA ASN A 31 -29.51 20.82 -2.69
C ASN A 31 -29.26 19.70 -1.63
N CYS A 32 -28.55 18.64 -1.98
CA CYS A 32 -28.20 17.55 -1.07
C CYS A 32 -26.70 17.43 -0.83
N HIS A 33 -25.90 17.94 -1.75
CA HIS A 33 -24.44 17.80 -1.77
C HIS A 33 -23.75 19.19 -1.75
N ASP A 34 -24.34 20.17 -1.07
CA ASP A 34 -23.72 21.45 -0.72
C ASP A 34 -22.77 21.28 0.49
N SER A 35 -22.06 22.36 0.82
CA SER A 35 -21.10 22.37 1.93
C SER A 35 -21.74 22.30 3.32
N GLU A 36 -23.05 22.55 3.46
CA GLU A 36 -23.77 22.49 4.73
C GLU A 36 -24.43 21.13 4.96
N THR A 37 -25.04 20.56 3.92
CA THR A 37 -25.79 19.29 4.00
C THR A 37 -24.88 18.08 3.81
N ALA A 38 -23.97 18.15 2.85
CA ALA A 38 -22.96 17.12 2.50
C ALA A 38 -23.50 15.67 2.62
N LYS A 39 -24.66 15.39 2.05
CA LYS A 39 -25.34 14.10 2.23
C LYS A 39 -24.49 12.95 1.73
N GLY A 40 -24.30 11.93 2.58
CA GLY A 40 -23.37 10.83 2.29
C GLY A 40 -21.89 11.25 2.31
N ASP A 41 -21.56 12.30 3.07
CA ASP A 41 -20.21 12.89 3.17
C ASP A 41 -19.66 13.41 1.83
N ILE A 42 -20.56 13.78 0.91
CA ILE A 42 -20.21 14.29 -0.42
C ILE A 42 -20.56 15.78 -0.51
N ASP A 43 -19.52 16.62 -0.62
CA ASP A 43 -19.59 18.05 -0.81
C ASP A 43 -19.16 18.43 -2.24
N LEU A 44 -20.13 18.47 -3.16
CA LEU A 44 -19.90 18.85 -4.57
C LEU A 44 -19.67 20.34 -4.72
N GLU A 45 -20.28 21.18 -3.88
CA GLU A 45 -20.10 22.64 -3.95
C GLU A 45 -18.63 23.03 -3.72
N SER A 46 -17.99 22.48 -2.69
CA SER A 46 -16.58 22.70 -2.46
C SER A 46 -15.71 22.07 -3.54
N ALA A 47 -16.09 20.90 -4.06
CA ALA A 47 -15.36 20.25 -5.14
C ALA A 47 -15.39 21.07 -6.44
N LEU A 48 -16.50 21.71 -6.75
CA LEU A 48 -16.62 22.61 -7.91
C LEU A 48 -15.73 23.86 -7.80
N LYS A 49 -15.35 24.28 -6.61
CA LYS A 49 -14.45 25.42 -6.35
C LYS A 49 -12.97 25.04 -6.40
N ARG A 50 -12.63 23.76 -6.21
CA ARG A 50 -11.24 23.26 -6.24
C ARG A 50 -10.74 23.09 -7.67
N ARG A 51 -9.50 23.48 -7.92
CA ARG A 51 -8.82 23.32 -9.22
C ARG A 51 -7.43 22.72 -9.03
N PRO A 52 -6.92 21.91 -9.98
CA PRO A 52 -7.68 21.38 -11.14
C PRO A 52 -8.70 20.32 -10.70
N PHE A 53 -9.73 20.04 -11.52
CA PHE A 53 -10.77 19.05 -11.18
C PHE A 53 -10.25 17.62 -10.95
N VAL A 54 -9.15 17.23 -11.59
CA VAL A 54 -8.49 15.95 -11.36
C VAL A 54 -7.99 15.76 -9.92
N ARG A 55 -7.97 16.81 -9.09
CA ARG A 55 -7.73 16.73 -7.65
C ARG A 55 -8.75 15.84 -6.95
N ASP A 56 -9.99 15.89 -7.39
CA ASP A 56 -11.10 15.09 -6.90
C ASP A 56 -11.55 14.03 -7.94
N LEU A 57 -10.59 13.44 -8.66
CA LEU A 57 -10.83 12.53 -9.78
C LEU A 57 -11.82 11.40 -9.43
N ALA A 58 -11.59 10.71 -8.30
CA ALA A 58 -12.47 9.62 -7.88
C ALA A 58 -13.91 10.09 -7.60
N LEU A 59 -14.08 11.29 -7.04
CA LEU A 59 -15.40 11.88 -6.81
C LEU A 59 -16.12 12.13 -8.14
N TRP A 60 -15.45 12.77 -9.10
CA TRP A 60 -16.07 13.08 -10.39
C TRP A 60 -16.36 11.86 -11.23
N GLN A 61 -15.51 10.85 -11.18
CA GLN A 61 -15.78 9.54 -11.80
C GLN A 61 -17.00 8.86 -11.17
N ASN A 62 -17.12 8.88 -9.84
CA ASN A 62 -18.31 8.39 -9.15
C ASN A 62 -19.58 9.16 -9.53
N VAL A 63 -19.52 10.48 -9.62
CA VAL A 63 -20.66 11.31 -10.05
C VAL A 63 -21.10 10.90 -11.46
N ALA A 64 -20.18 10.79 -12.41
CA ALA A 64 -20.49 10.37 -13.76
C ALA A 64 -21.17 8.98 -13.80
N GLU A 65 -20.62 8.02 -13.03
CA GLU A 65 -21.17 6.67 -12.97
C GLU A 65 -22.54 6.59 -12.30
N ARG A 66 -22.78 7.33 -11.21
CA ARG A 66 -24.08 7.37 -10.53
C ARG A 66 -25.16 8.03 -11.38
N ILE A 67 -24.80 9.01 -12.20
CA ILE A 67 -25.72 9.59 -13.20
C ILE A 67 -26.02 8.56 -14.28
N ARG A 68 -24.98 7.84 -14.79
CA ARG A 68 -25.14 6.82 -15.83
C ARG A 68 -26.02 5.65 -15.39
N SER A 69 -25.80 5.15 -14.17
CA SER A 69 -26.58 4.05 -13.61
C SER A 69 -28.02 4.46 -13.21
N GLY A 70 -28.29 5.76 -13.12
CA GLY A 70 -29.55 6.28 -12.61
C GLY A 70 -29.71 6.17 -11.09
N ASP A 71 -28.63 5.92 -10.34
CA ASP A 71 -28.65 5.87 -8.88
C ASP A 71 -28.84 7.26 -8.26
N MET A 72 -28.35 8.30 -8.95
CA MET A 72 -28.48 9.69 -8.53
C MET A 72 -29.10 10.54 -9.62
N PRO A 73 -30.01 11.45 -9.21
CA PRO A 73 -30.69 11.59 -7.92
C PRO A 73 -31.49 10.34 -7.53
N PRO A 74 -31.67 10.06 -6.21
CA PRO A 74 -32.36 8.84 -5.76
C PRO A 74 -33.83 8.81 -6.18
N GLU A 75 -34.44 7.63 -6.13
CA GLU A 75 -35.85 7.41 -6.48
C GLU A 75 -36.77 8.34 -5.67
N GLY A 76 -37.79 8.89 -6.33
CA GLY A 76 -38.70 9.87 -5.72
C GLY A 76 -38.19 11.32 -5.69
N LYS A 77 -36.99 11.59 -6.19
CA LYS A 77 -36.47 12.96 -6.37
C LYS A 77 -36.52 13.37 -7.84
N LYS A 78 -36.57 14.69 -8.08
CA LYS A 78 -36.49 15.25 -9.44
C LYS A 78 -35.17 14.85 -10.08
N ARG A 79 -35.19 14.39 -11.31
CA ARG A 79 -34.03 13.90 -12.05
C ARG A 79 -33.77 14.72 -13.31
N PRO A 80 -32.51 14.85 -13.74
CA PRO A 80 -32.18 15.41 -15.04
C PRO A 80 -32.75 14.50 -16.15
N ASP A 81 -33.12 15.06 -17.27
CA ASP A 81 -33.41 14.29 -18.48
C ASP A 81 -32.13 13.68 -19.08
N ASP A 82 -32.29 12.79 -20.04
CA ASP A 82 -31.15 12.05 -20.65
C ASP A 82 -30.12 12.99 -21.27
N GLN A 83 -30.57 14.10 -21.87
CA GLN A 83 -29.68 15.08 -22.49
C GLN A 83 -28.91 15.89 -21.41
N GLN A 84 -29.56 16.28 -20.34
CA GLN A 84 -28.92 16.96 -19.20
C GLN A 84 -27.91 16.03 -18.50
N ALA A 85 -28.26 14.76 -18.31
CA ALA A 85 -27.37 13.76 -17.75
C ALA A 85 -26.13 13.55 -18.63
N LEU A 86 -26.34 13.45 -19.95
CA LEU A 86 -25.25 13.32 -20.94
C LEU A 86 -24.32 14.52 -20.93
N ILE A 87 -24.86 15.76 -20.84
CA ILE A 87 -24.08 17.00 -20.76
C ILE A 87 -23.15 17.02 -19.55
N VAL A 88 -23.65 16.66 -18.35
CA VAL A 88 -22.81 16.62 -17.14
C VAL A 88 -21.70 15.58 -17.27
N ARG A 89 -22.00 14.40 -17.76
CA ARG A 89 -21.02 13.31 -17.95
C ARG A 89 -19.98 13.68 -19.00
N ALA A 90 -20.39 14.28 -20.12
CA ALA A 90 -19.47 14.76 -21.15
C ALA A 90 -18.52 15.84 -20.63
N TRP A 91 -19.02 16.76 -19.79
CA TRP A 91 -18.17 17.76 -19.16
C TRP A 91 -17.14 17.11 -18.22
N ILE A 92 -17.56 16.19 -17.32
CA ILE A 92 -16.66 15.48 -16.41
C ILE A 92 -15.54 14.78 -17.22
N LYS A 93 -15.91 14.03 -18.24
CA LYS A 93 -14.97 13.32 -19.10
C LYS A 93 -13.99 14.28 -19.77
N LYS A 94 -14.50 15.35 -20.37
CA LYS A 94 -13.70 16.35 -21.07
C LYS A 94 -12.67 17.02 -20.15
N ASP A 95 -13.06 17.43 -18.95
CA ASP A 95 -12.18 18.10 -18.00
C ASP A 95 -11.07 17.16 -17.47
N ILE A 96 -11.42 15.87 -17.26
CA ILE A 96 -10.45 14.85 -16.86
C ILE A 96 -9.47 14.57 -18.02
N ASP A 97 -9.98 14.36 -19.23
CA ASP A 97 -9.16 14.00 -20.40
C ASP A 97 -8.28 15.19 -20.88
N ALA A 98 -8.75 16.42 -20.68
CA ALA A 98 -8.01 17.64 -21.06
C ALA A 98 -6.85 17.97 -20.10
N PHE A 99 -6.78 17.33 -18.91
CA PHE A 99 -5.73 17.63 -17.96
C PHE A 99 -4.38 17.08 -18.41
N ASP A 100 -3.46 18.01 -18.66
CA ASP A 100 -2.11 17.68 -19.15
C ASP A 100 -1.14 17.41 -17.99
N TYR A 101 -1.04 16.14 -17.62
CA TYR A 101 -0.11 15.69 -16.58
C TYR A 101 1.36 15.98 -16.90
N SER A 102 1.74 16.18 -18.17
CA SER A 102 3.13 16.49 -18.54
C SER A 102 3.59 17.87 -18.06
N LYS A 103 2.64 18.77 -17.78
CA LYS A 103 2.90 20.12 -17.25
C LYS A 103 2.92 20.16 -15.73
N VAL A 104 2.65 19.05 -15.05
CA VAL A 104 2.64 19.00 -13.59
C VAL A 104 4.06 18.87 -13.06
N SER A 105 4.47 19.85 -12.24
CA SER A 105 5.77 19.90 -11.57
C SER A 105 5.56 20.22 -10.10
N GLU A 106 5.03 19.27 -9.35
CA GLU A 106 4.79 19.38 -7.92
C GLU A 106 5.35 18.14 -7.20
N PRO A 107 6.45 18.30 -6.40
CA PRO A 107 7.01 17.17 -5.66
C PRO A 107 6.22 16.83 -4.39
N GLY A 108 5.37 17.75 -3.94
CA GLY A 108 4.69 17.61 -2.67
C GLY A 108 5.63 17.69 -1.47
N ASN A 109 5.13 17.23 -0.34
CA ASN A 109 5.86 17.15 0.91
C ASN A 109 5.52 15.83 1.62
N VAL A 110 6.49 15.28 2.35
CA VAL A 110 6.27 14.14 3.24
C VAL A 110 6.07 14.69 4.65
N PRO A 111 4.88 14.54 5.25
CA PRO A 111 4.64 15.00 6.61
C PRO A 111 5.49 14.25 7.64
N ALA A 112 5.78 14.91 8.76
CA ALA A 112 6.41 14.25 9.90
C ALA A 112 5.49 13.13 10.44
N ARG A 113 6.07 11.99 10.78
CA ARG A 113 5.35 10.85 11.33
C ARG A 113 6.21 10.03 12.30
N ARG A 114 5.59 9.33 13.23
CA ARG A 114 6.32 8.33 14.01
C ARG A 114 6.71 7.13 13.15
N LEU A 115 7.64 6.34 13.64
CA LEU A 115 7.90 5.02 13.06
C LEU A 115 6.66 4.13 13.19
N SER A 116 6.35 3.34 12.17
CA SER A 116 5.38 2.26 12.29
C SER A 116 5.93 1.16 13.21
N ARG A 117 5.07 0.23 13.66
CA ARG A 117 5.49 -0.89 14.52
C ARG A 117 6.62 -1.70 13.88
N GLU A 118 6.49 -2.03 12.59
CA GLU A 118 7.51 -2.78 11.87
C GLU A 118 8.79 -1.97 11.66
N GLU A 119 8.69 -0.69 11.32
CA GLU A 119 9.86 0.19 11.21
C GLU A 119 10.59 0.32 12.56
N TYR A 120 9.86 0.42 13.67
CA TYR A 120 10.44 0.48 15.01
C TYR A 120 11.16 -0.82 15.34
N ASN A 121 10.51 -1.99 15.22
CA ASN A 121 11.10 -3.29 15.51
C ASN A 121 12.37 -3.54 14.68
N ARG A 122 12.33 -3.29 13.39
CA ARG A 122 13.47 -3.47 12.49
C ARG A 122 14.61 -2.48 12.78
N THR A 123 14.27 -1.23 13.10
CA THR A 123 15.27 -0.22 13.49
C THR A 123 15.95 -0.61 14.81
N ILE A 124 15.20 -1.07 15.82
CA ILE A 124 15.77 -1.59 17.08
C ILE A 124 16.67 -2.78 16.82
N ARG A 125 16.23 -3.77 16.03
CA ARG A 125 17.03 -4.94 15.68
C ARG A 125 18.37 -4.53 15.05
N ASP A 126 18.33 -3.63 14.08
CA ASP A 126 19.53 -3.24 13.32
C ASP A 126 20.45 -2.29 14.12
N LEU A 127 19.90 -1.52 15.05
CA LEU A 127 20.66 -0.62 15.92
C LEU A 127 21.35 -1.36 17.07
N ILE A 128 20.65 -2.33 17.67
CA ILE A 128 21.08 -3.08 18.85
C ILE A 128 21.76 -4.41 18.47
N GLY A 129 21.23 -5.10 17.45
CA GLY A 129 21.66 -6.44 17.04
C GLY A 129 20.86 -7.58 17.63
N LEU A 130 19.69 -7.30 18.28
CA LEU A 130 18.77 -8.28 18.84
C LEU A 130 17.37 -8.11 18.25
N ASP A 131 16.75 -9.20 17.83
CA ASP A 131 15.36 -9.21 17.31
C ASP A 131 14.36 -9.42 18.43
N LEU A 132 14.14 -8.38 19.24
CA LEU A 132 13.28 -8.42 20.44
C LEU A 132 11.81 -8.08 20.15
N ARG A 133 11.52 -7.44 19.03
CA ARG A 133 10.19 -7.01 18.56
C ARG A 133 9.33 -6.30 19.63
N PRO A 134 9.85 -5.28 20.33
CA PRO A 134 9.14 -4.65 21.45
C PRO A 134 7.85 -3.94 21.01
N ALA A 135 7.74 -3.51 19.75
CA ALA A 135 6.55 -2.84 19.26
C ALA A 135 5.38 -3.79 18.95
N ASP A 136 5.54 -5.10 19.06
CA ASP A 136 4.42 -6.05 18.93
C ASP A 136 3.35 -5.85 20.01
N GLN A 137 3.73 -5.23 21.13
CA GLN A 137 2.82 -4.85 22.22
C GLN A 137 2.21 -3.44 22.07
N PHE A 138 2.58 -2.70 21.02
CA PHE A 138 2.01 -1.38 20.77
C PHE A 138 0.61 -1.50 20.14
N PRO A 139 -0.23 -0.45 20.24
CA PRO A 139 -1.45 -0.38 19.45
C PRO A 139 -1.16 -0.61 17.96
N MET A 140 -2.06 -1.29 17.27
CA MET A 140 -1.92 -1.55 15.83
C MET A 140 -1.91 -0.24 15.04
N ASP A 141 -1.09 -0.19 14.01
CA ASP A 141 -1.09 0.91 13.06
C ASP A 141 -2.26 0.75 12.07
N PHE A 142 -2.91 1.86 11.76
CA PHE A 142 -3.95 1.90 10.75
C PHE A 142 -3.35 2.22 9.38
N THR A 143 -3.82 1.53 8.35
CA THR A 143 -3.32 1.73 6.97
C THR A 143 -3.92 2.94 6.27
N GLY A 144 -5.08 3.42 6.72
CA GLY A 144 -5.78 4.55 6.10
C GLY A 144 -6.07 4.33 4.61
N SER A 145 -6.27 5.43 3.89
CA SER A 145 -6.58 5.39 2.45
C SER A 145 -5.39 5.01 1.56
N SER A 146 -4.16 5.12 2.05
CA SER A 146 -2.96 4.65 1.32
C SER A 146 -2.92 3.13 1.18
N GLY A 147 -3.49 2.41 2.16
CA GLY A 147 -3.39 0.98 2.31
C GLY A 147 -2.09 0.51 2.98
N PHE A 148 -1.28 1.43 3.55
CA PHE A 148 0.00 1.11 4.17
C PHE A 148 0.11 1.66 5.60
N SER A 149 0.65 0.84 6.50
CA SER A 149 0.86 1.17 7.91
C SER A 149 1.94 2.24 8.14
N ASN A 150 2.77 2.52 7.14
CA ASN A 150 3.80 3.55 7.20
C ASN A 150 3.31 4.95 6.78
N SER A 151 2.00 5.14 6.61
CA SER A 151 1.43 6.40 6.12
C SER A 151 1.43 7.50 7.17
N ALA A 152 1.95 8.67 6.81
CA ALA A 152 1.96 9.85 7.68
C ALA A 152 0.54 10.30 8.08
N ASN A 153 -0.47 9.99 7.28
CA ASN A 153 -1.86 10.36 7.54
C ASN A 153 -2.49 9.61 8.73
N THR A 154 -1.88 8.53 9.19
CA THR A 154 -2.40 7.69 10.28
C THR A 154 -1.43 7.53 11.47
N LEU A 155 -0.16 7.84 11.28
CA LEU A 155 0.89 7.62 12.28
C LEU A 155 1.07 8.83 13.22
N TYR A 156 0.01 9.16 13.96
CA TYR A 156 0.06 10.19 15.00
C TYR A 156 0.70 9.67 16.29
N MET A 157 1.28 10.58 17.07
CA MET A 157 1.77 10.31 18.41
C MET A 157 0.65 10.56 19.42
N HIS A 158 0.24 9.54 20.15
CA HIS A 158 -0.72 9.64 21.26
C HIS A 158 0.02 9.45 22.61
N THR A 159 -0.56 9.97 23.67
CA THR A 159 0.01 9.82 25.04
C THR A 159 0.20 8.35 25.44
N SER A 160 -0.71 7.47 25.02
CA SER A 160 -0.61 6.02 25.26
C SER A 160 0.61 5.34 24.62
N HIS A 161 1.23 5.95 23.62
CA HIS A 161 2.47 5.45 23.05
C HIS A 161 3.69 5.75 23.93
N LEU A 162 3.66 6.84 24.71
CA LEU A 162 4.83 7.27 25.48
C LEU A 162 5.26 6.22 26.51
N ASP A 163 4.31 5.71 27.30
CA ASP A 163 4.59 4.65 28.28
C ASP A 163 5.12 3.38 27.59
N ARG A 164 4.60 3.04 26.42
CA ARG A 164 5.07 1.90 25.64
C ARG A 164 6.50 2.07 25.14
N TYR A 165 6.86 3.28 24.66
CA TYR A 165 8.24 3.57 24.27
C TYR A 165 9.22 3.54 25.43
N ILE A 166 8.81 4.03 26.62
CA ILE A 166 9.63 3.95 27.83
C ILE A 166 9.89 2.48 28.18
N SER A 167 8.84 1.68 28.31
CA SER A 167 8.95 0.25 28.62
C SER A 167 9.77 -0.52 27.57
N ALA A 168 9.57 -0.21 26.27
CA ALA A 168 10.34 -0.82 25.19
C ALA A 168 11.83 -0.44 25.30
N SER A 169 12.16 0.82 25.61
CA SER A 169 13.54 1.26 25.76
C SER A 169 14.25 0.55 26.93
N GLU A 170 13.54 0.33 28.05
CA GLU A 170 14.02 -0.44 29.19
C GLU A 170 14.31 -1.88 28.80
N THR A 171 13.31 -2.58 28.23
CA THR A 171 13.43 -3.98 27.78
C THR A 171 14.61 -4.17 26.83
N VAL A 172 14.75 -3.26 25.84
CA VAL A 172 15.78 -3.35 24.79
C VAL A 172 17.18 -3.13 25.37
N ILE A 173 17.36 -2.10 26.20
CA ILE A 173 18.68 -1.78 26.72
C ILE A 173 19.09 -2.76 27.82
N ASP A 174 18.16 -3.22 28.66
CA ASP A 174 18.46 -4.24 29.67
C ASP A 174 18.88 -5.55 28.99
N ALA A 175 18.18 -6.01 27.96
CA ALA A 175 18.59 -7.17 27.17
C ALA A 175 19.96 -6.98 26.50
N ALA A 176 20.26 -5.78 25.98
CA ALA A 176 21.57 -5.48 25.41
C ALA A 176 22.69 -5.47 26.47
N MET A 177 22.38 -5.04 27.70
CA MET A 177 23.33 -5.08 28.82
C MET A 177 23.60 -6.50 29.30
N ASP A 178 22.63 -7.39 29.22
CA ASP A 178 22.76 -8.79 29.64
C ASP A 178 23.54 -9.64 28.60
N ASP A 179 23.60 -9.23 27.35
CA ASP A 179 24.37 -9.87 26.28
C ASP A 179 25.74 -9.19 26.10
N GLU A 180 26.81 -9.87 26.52
CA GLU A 180 28.16 -9.32 26.48
C GLU A 180 28.64 -8.97 25.07
N GLU A 181 28.29 -9.78 24.05
CA GLU A 181 28.71 -9.53 22.67
C GLU A 181 27.98 -8.32 22.06
N VAL A 182 26.70 -8.19 22.37
CA VAL A 182 25.90 -7.02 21.96
C VAL A 182 26.39 -5.75 22.67
N TRP A 183 26.61 -5.84 23.98
CA TRP A 183 27.11 -4.71 24.75
C TRP A 183 28.48 -4.23 24.27
N LYS A 184 29.39 -5.15 23.97
CA LYS A 184 30.68 -4.86 23.39
C LYS A 184 30.58 -4.12 22.06
N LYS A 185 29.65 -4.51 21.18
CA LYS A 185 29.41 -3.81 19.89
C LYS A 185 28.92 -2.38 20.10
N ILE A 186 28.11 -2.11 21.12
CA ILE A 186 27.61 -0.77 21.44
C ILE A 186 28.75 0.09 22.03
N THR A 187 29.70 -0.51 22.78
CA THR A 187 30.71 0.20 23.57
C THR A 187 32.12 0.14 22.98
N GLN A 188 32.29 -0.29 21.74
CA GLN A 188 33.62 -0.47 21.11
C GLN A 188 34.32 0.82 20.65
N PHE A 189 33.68 1.97 20.77
CA PHE A 189 34.17 3.23 20.19
C PHE A 189 35.02 4.07 21.16
N GLY A 190 35.59 3.45 22.17
CA GLY A 190 36.54 4.05 23.14
C GLY A 190 35.85 4.64 24.36
N SER A 191 35.71 5.97 24.45
CA SER A 191 35.12 6.61 25.64
C SER A 191 33.59 6.46 25.68
N PRO A 192 32.96 6.51 26.87
CA PRO A 192 31.52 6.55 26.99
C PRO A 192 30.83 7.65 26.18
N GLU A 193 31.46 8.82 26.10
CA GLU A 193 30.99 9.95 25.31
C GLU A 193 30.95 9.63 23.81
N ASN A 194 32.00 8.99 23.29
CA ASN A 194 32.04 8.57 21.89
C ASN A 194 31.00 7.48 21.59
N ASN A 195 30.84 6.50 22.49
CA ASN A 195 29.83 5.46 22.35
C ASN A 195 28.43 6.07 22.28
N LEU A 196 28.10 7.00 23.18
CA LEU A 196 26.80 7.69 23.17
C LEU A 196 26.60 8.52 21.90
N LYS A 197 27.61 9.27 21.47
CA LYS A 197 27.52 10.10 20.27
C LYS A 197 27.30 9.28 19.02
N ILE A 198 28.07 8.22 18.81
CA ILE A 198 27.91 7.33 17.64
C ILE A 198 26.56 6.62 17.66
N PHE A 199 26.12 6.15 18.84
CA PHE A 199 24.80 5.55 18.97
C PHE A 199 23.69 6.55 18.64
N MET A 200 23.78 7.80 19.10
CA MET A 200 22.84 8.86 18.77
C MET A 200 22.80 9.14 17.27
N GLU A 201 23.96 9.27 16.61
CA GLU A 201 24.04 9.54 15.16
C GLU A 201 23.37 8.43 14.35
N ARG A 202 23.55 7.17 14.75
CA ARG A 202 22.87 6.03 14.16
C ARG A 202 21.36 6.04 14.44
N ALA A 203 20.97 6.27 15.70
CA ALA A 203 19.56 6.31 16.11
C ALA A 203 18.79 7.48 15.47
N PHE A 204 19.41 8.67 15.39
CA PHE A 204 18.80 9.88 14.82
C PHE A 204 18.99 9.98 13.30
N ARG A 205 19.80 9.06 12.72
CA ARG A 205 20.03 8.93 11.27
C ARG A 205 20.71 10.16 10.65
N LYS A 206 21.38 10.97 11.46
CA LYS A 206 22.10 12.18 11.05
C LYS A 206 23.11 12.60 12.12
N PRO A 207 24.10 13.47 11.79
CA PRO A 207 25.01 14.02 12.78
C PRO A 207 24.26 14.74 13.90
N VAL A 208 24.79 14.64 15.12
CA VAL A 208 24.20 15.29 16.29
C VAL A 208 24.97 16.56 16.67
N THR A 209 24.22 17.59 17.02
CA THR A 209 24.78 18.87 17.48
C THR A 209 25.17 18.80 18.96
N GLN A 210 26.02 19.74 19.42
CA GLN A 210 26.40 19.83 20.82
C GLN A 210 25.17 20.03 21.75
N GLY A 211 24.15 20.78 21.30
CA GLY A 211 22.91 20.97 22.03
C GLY A 211 22.13 19.69 22.22
N GLU A 212 22.26 18.74 21.31
CA GLU A 212 21.56 17.43 21.35
C GLU A 212 22.29 16.40 22.23
N TRP A 213 23.59 16.23 22.05
CA TRP A 213 24.32 15.20 22.80
C TRP A 213 24.75 15.68 24.20
N GLY A 214 24.92 17.00 24.41
CA GLY A 214 25.32 17.57 25.71
C GLY A 214 24.44 17.13 26.89
N PRO A 215 23.11 17.20 26.81
CA PRO A 215 22.20 16.71 27.84
C PRO A 215 22.34 15.21 28.13
N ILE A 216 22.61 14.40 27.11
CA ILE A 216 22.78 12.94 27.26
C ILE A 216 24.09 12.63 28.03
N ILE A 217 25.17 13.31 27.67
CA ILE A 217 26.45 13.17 28.39
C ILE A 217 26.32 13.64 29.85
N LYS A 218 25.62 14.75 30.10
CA LYS A 218 25.35 15.23 31.47
C LYS A 218 24.54 14.18 32.27
N LYS A 219 23.59 13.49 31.65
CA LYS A 219 22.84 12.41 32.30
C LYS A 219 23.77 11.28 32.73
N TYR A 220 24.64 10.80 31.82
CA TYR A 220 25.68 9.82 32.11
C TYR A 220 26.55 10.25 33.30
N GLN A 221 27.16 11.44 33.23
CA GLN A 221 28.05 11.98 34.24
C GLN A 221 27.34 12.15 35.61
N SER A 222 26.08 12.63 35.59
CA SER A 222 25.28 12.76 36.83
C SER A 222 25.04 11.43 37.50
N ASN A 223 24.83 10.35 36.73
CA ASN A 223 24.67 9.02 37.28
C ASN A 223 25.93 8.47 37.91
N ILE A 224 27.11 8.72 37.29
CA ILE A 224 28.40 8.37 37.88
C ILE A 224 28.60 9.08 39.22
N VAL A 225 28.32 10.40 39.29
CA VAL A 225 28.44 11.19 40.55
C VAL A 225 27.51 10.65 41.62
N LYS A 226 26.33 10.10 41.22
CA LYS A 226 25.37 9.44 42.17
C LYS A 226 25.76 8.02 42.57
N GLY A 227 26.92 7.52 42.13
CA GLY A 227 27.47 6.23 42.52
C GLY A 227 26.97 5.03 41.69
N LYS A 228 26.30 5.27 40.57
CA LYS A 228 25.97 4.19 39.62
C LYS A 228 27.23 3.69 38.90
N SER A 229 27.25 2.42 38.55
CA SER A 229 28.34 1.87 37.73
C SER A 229 28.39 2.51 36.34
N PRO A 230 29.56 2.51 35.66
CA PRO A 230 29.68 3.00 34.29
C PRO A 230 28.72 2.31 33.30
N LYS A 231 28.51 0.99 33.46
CA LYS A 231 27.59 0.22 32.62
C LYS A 231 26.14 0.66 32.80
N GLU A 232 25.65 0.76 34.03
CA GLU A 232 24.30 1.24 34.34
C GLU A 232 24.10 2.71 33.90
N SER A 233 25.10 3.55 34.13
CA SER A 233 25.04 4.97 33.72
C SER A 233 24.95 5.15 32.22
N LEU A 234 25.66 4.31 31.45
CA LEU A 234 25.60 4.28 30.01
C LEU A 234 24.25 3.73 29.51
N GLY A 235 23.76 2.65 30.12
CA GLY A 235 22.45 2.08 29.82
C GLY A 235 21.30 3.09 30.02
N ASP A 236 21.31 3.81 31.15
CA ASP A 236 20.31 4.87 31.39
C ASP A 236 20.36 5.99 30.35
N ALA A 237 21.55 6.35 29.87
CA ALA A 237 21.69 7.37 28.82
C ALA A 237 21.18 6.85 27.47
N LEU A 238 21.43 5.58 27.14
CA LEU A 238 20.91 4.94 25.91
C LEU A 238 19.39 4.85 25.92
N LYS A 239 18.75 4.55 27.09
CA LYS A 239 17.28 4.55 27.22
C LYS A 239 16.69 5.91 26.86
N VAL A 240 17.33 7.02 27.29
CA VAL A 240 16.87 8.37 26.95
C VAL A 240 16.97 8.65 25.44
N ILE A 241 17.97 8.12 24.76
CA ILE A 241 18.10 8.26 23.31
C ILE A 241 16.94 7.58 22.59
N LEU A 242 16.55 6.36 23.03
CA LEU A 242 15.49 5.56 22.40
C LEU A 242 14.07 6.11 22.63
N ILE A 243 13.87 6.99 23.60
CA ILE A 243 12.58 7.70 23.80
C ILE A 243 12.58 9.12 23.21
N SER A 244 13.69 9.53 22.59
CA SER A 244 13.78 10.85 21.96
C SER A 244 12.85 10.95 20.74
N PRO A 245 12.11 12.06 20.57
CA PRO A 245 11.36 12.31 19.33
C PRO A 245 12.23 12.20 18.06
N LYS A 246 13.52 12.48 18.13
CA LYS A 246 14.45 12.34 17.00
C LYS A 246 14.70 10.89 16.58
N PHE A 247 14.60 9.96 17.51
CA PHE A 247 14.59 8.53 17.21
C PHE A 247 13.20 8.08 16.74
N LEU A 248 12.15 8.40 17.49
CA LEU A 248 10.81 7.90 17.30
C LEU A 248 10.11 8.43 16.05
N MET A 249 10.51 9.64 15.58
CA MET A 249 9.86 10.32 14.48
C MET A 249 10.77 10.36 13.24
N ARG A 250 10.14 10.27 12.07
CA ARG A 250 10.75 10.66 10.81
C ARG A 250 10.33 12.09 10.51
N VAL A 251 11.28 12.99 10.61
CA VAL A 251 11.09 14.42 10.34
C VAL A 251 12.19 14.86 9.39
N GLU A 252 11.80 15.28 8.20
CA GLU A 252 12.69 15.92 7.25
C GLU A 252 12.81 17.42 7.55
N ASP A 253 13.87 18.06 7.06
CA ASP A 253 13.99 19.50 7.17
C ASP A 253 12.77 20.20 6.55
N PRO A 254 12.23 21.28 7.13
CA PRO A 254 11.02 21.91 6.64
C PRO A 254 11.23 22.44 5.20
N PRO A 255 10.27 22.19 4.29
CA PRO A 255 10.34 22.72 2.94
C PRO A 255 10.09 24.23 2.89
N LEU A 256 10.73 24.92 1.94
CA LEU A 256 10.47 26.34 1.70
C LEU A 256 9.18 26.49 0.87
N PRO A 257 8.36 27.53 1.17
CA PRO A 257 7.15 27.81 0.40
C PRO A 257 7.44 28.11 -1.06
N GLY A 258 6.74 27.43 -1.96
CA GLY A 258 6.72 27.71 -3.41
C GLY A 258 8.04 27.44 -4.15
N LYS A 259 9.03 26.84 -3.49
CA LYS A 259 10.33 26.51 -4.11
C LYS A 259 10.64 25.03 -3.97
N ASP A 260 11.07 24.43 -5.07
CA ASP A 260 11.61 23.07 -5.06
C ASP A 260 12.94 23.03 -4.33
N GLN A 261 13.07 22.07 -3.44
CA GLN A 261 14.29 21.80 -2.72
C GLN A 261 14.68 20.35 -2.92
N LEU A 262 15.95 20.10 -3.21
CA LEU A 262 16.51 18.77 -3.04
C LEU A 262 16.40 18.40 -1.56
N ILE A 263 16.06 17.17 -1.27
CA ILE A 263 16.13 16.66 0.09
C ILE A 263 17.59 16.53 0.53
N SER A 264 17.85 16.62 1.82
CA SER A 264 19.21 16.47 2.35
C SER A 264 19.75 15.06 2.08
N HIS A 265 21.06 14.91 2.05
CA HIS A 265 21.68 13.58 1.85
C HIS A 265 21.31 12.60 2.97
N TYR A 266 21.11 13.07 4.21
CA TYR A 266 20.66 12.23 5.33
C TYR A 266 19.18 11.84 5.22
N ASP A 267 18.33 12.75 4.73
CA ASP A 267 16.94 12.43 4.44
C ASP A 267 16.84 11.43 3.29
N MET A 268 17.70 11.55 2.25
CA MET A 268 17.79 10.58 1.18
C MET A 268 18.22 9.20 1.70
N ALA A 269 19.23 9.12 2.55
CA ALA A 269 19.65 7.87 3.20
C ALA A 269 18.46 7.22 3.94
N SER A 270 17.70 8.01 4.70
CA SER A 270 16.51 7.57 5.41
C SER A 270 15.40 7.14 4.46
N ARG A 271 15.11 7.90 3.39
CA ARG A 271 14.08 7.51 2.41
C ARG A 271 14.40 6.16 1.76
N LEU A 272 15.64 5.97 1.31
CA LEU A 272 16.09 4.72 0.70
C LEU A 272 15.99 3.54 1.67
N SER A 273 16.50 3.70 2.90
CA SER A 273 16.52 2.61 3.88
C SER A 273 15.13 2.20 4.36
N PHE A 274 14.27 3.16 4.65
CA PHE A 274 12.90 2.84 5.05
C PHE A 274 12.04 2.31 3.90
N PHE A 275 12.29 2.72 2.67
CA PHE A 275 11.62 2.15 1.50
C PHE A 275 12.01 0.68 1.26
N ILE A 276 13.33 0.37 1.27
CA ILE A 276 13.83 -0.95 0.85
C ILE A 276 13.93 -1.92 2.03
N TRP A 277 14.24 -1.45 3.25
CA TRP A 277 14.49 -2.27 4.43
C TRP A 277 13.45 -2.10 5.55
N SER A 278 12.59 -1.07 5.47
CA SER A 278 11.72 -0.64 6.57
C SER A 278 12.48 -0.44 7.88
N SER A 279 13.72 0.05 7.79
CA SER A 279 14.65 0.25 8.90
C SER A 279 15.51 1.49 8.69
N ALA A 280 16.25 1.89 9.73
CA ALA A 280 17.20 2.99 9.65
C ALA A 280 18.35 2.72 8.67
N PRO A 281 18.98 3.78 8.12
CA PRO A 281 20.13 3.64 7.23
C PRO A 281 21.31 3.00 7.95
N ASP A 282 22.06 2.18 7.23
CA ASP A 282 23.30 1.58 7.71
C ASP A 282 24.48 2.57 7.63
N GLU A 283 25.63 2.13 8.12
CA GLU A 283 26.86 2.95 8.17
C GLU A 283 27.31 3.39 6.78
N GLU A 284 27.13 2.54 5.75
CA GLU A 284 27.53 2.90 4.38
C GLU A 284 26.65 4.01 3.83
N LEU A 285 25.31 3.93 4.00
CA LEU A 285 24.40 5.01 3.60
C LEU A 285 24.71 6.32 4.35
N LEU A 286 24.95 6.25 5.67
CA LEU A 286 25.31 7.43 6.45
C LEU A 286 26.67 8.02 6.02
N LEU A 287 27.64 7.17 5.65
CA LEU A 287 28.93 7.63 5.10
C LEU A 287 28.75 8.31 3.73
N LYS A 288 27.90 7.75 2.84
CA LYS A 288 27.57 8.40 1.55
C LYS A 288 26.85 9.73 1.77
N ALA A 289 25.95 9.81 2.76
CA ALA A 289 25.29 11.05 3.13
C ALA A 289 26.29 12.10 3.65
N LYS A 290 27.22 11.70 4.54
CA LYS A 290 28.28 12.57 5.07
C LYS A 290 29.20 13.12 3.96
N LYS A 291 29.42 12.35 2.91
CA LYS A 291 30.21 12.76 1.73
C LYS A 291 29.39 13.50 0.68
N GLU A 292 28.14 13.83 0.96
CA GLU A 292 27.22 14.54 0.06
C GLU A 292 27.04 13.88 -1.32
N MET A 293 26.98 12.54 -1.35
CA MET A 293 26.92 11.77 -2.61
C MET A 293 25.51 11.29 -2.98
N LEU A 294 24.52 11.34 -2.05
CA LEU A 294 23.20 10.72 -2.26
C LEU A 294 22.21 11.59 -3.07
N GLN A 295 22.70 12.53 -3.86
CA GLN A 295 21.94 13.27 -4.89
C GLN A 295 22.43 12.91 -6.29
N ASP A 296 23.50 12.14 -6.43
CA ASP A 296 23.97 11.59 -7.71
C ASP A 296 23.14 10.34 -8.08
N PRO A 297 22.43 10.35 -9.22
CA PRO A 297 21.63 9.20 -9.66
C PRO A 297 22.42 7.89 -9.79
N LYS A 298 23.69 7.94 -10.15
CA LYS A 298 24.56 6.75 -10.26
C LYS A 298 24.87 6.16 -8.88
N VAL A 299 25.11 7.02 -7.89
CA VAL A 299 25.34 6.58 -6.52
C VAL A 299 24.07 6.00 -5.94
N ILE A 300 22.91 6.64 -6.14
CA ILE A 300 21.60 6.11 -5.74
C ILE A 300 21.37 4.72 -6.34
N ALA A 301 21.56 4.55 -7.64
CA ALA A 301 21.42 3.26 -8.32
C ALA A 301 22.34 2.19 -7.74
N SER A 302 23.62 2.52 -7.49
CA SER A 302 24.58 1.61 -6.88
C SER A 302 24.17 1.19 -5.46
N GLN A 303 23.65 2.13 -4.66
CA GLN A 303 23.16 1.80 -3.31
C GLN A 303 21.90 0.93 -3.37
N ILE A 304 20.97 1.18 -4.27
CA ILE A 304 19.78 0.32 -4.46
C ILE A 304 20.19 -1.12 -4.81
N GLU A 305 21.10 -1.30 -5.75
CA GLU A 305 21.61 -2.63 -6.11
C GLU A 305 22.25 -3.35 -4.91
N ARG A 306 23.03 -2.63 -4.10
CA ARG A 306 23.59 -3.16 -2.85
C ARG A 306 22.50 -3.52 -1.85
N MET A 307 21.56 -2.61 -1.64
CA MET A 307 20.49 -2.75 -0.65
C MET A 307 19.53 -3.89 -0.98
N LEU A 308 19.26 -4.11 -2.26
CA LEU A 308 18.41 -5.22 -2.70
C LEU A 308 19.08 -6.59 -2.52
N LYS A 309 20.42 -6.65 -2.53
CA LYS A 309 21.18 -7.88 -2.22
C LYS A 309 21.26 -8.18 -0.71
N ASP A 310 20.98 -7.19 0.12
CA ASP A 310 20.95 -7.35 1.57
C ASP A 310 19.69 -8.10 2.00
N PRO A 311 19.77 -9.09 2.91
CA PRO A 311 18.60 -9.84 3.39
C PRO A 311 17.46 -8.96 3.91
N ARG A 312 17.75 -7.75 4.44
CA ARG A 312 16.74 -6.81 4.92
C ARG A 312 15.75 -6.37 3.84
N SER A 313 16.10 -6.49 2.55
CA SER A 313 15.22 -6.19 1.41
C SER A 313 13.98 -7.09 1.33
N GLU A 314 13.97 -8.22 2.06
CA GLU A 314 12.78 -9.07 2.22
C GLU A 314 11.56 -8.30 2.75
N SER A 315 11.77 -7.14 3.39
CA SER A 315 10.70 -6.23 3.83
C SER A 315 9.79 -5.79 2.68
N LEU A 316 10.31 -5.70 1.44
CA LEU A 316 9.49 -5.41 0.25
C LEU A 316 8.48 -6.53 -0.05
N GLY A 317 8.82 -7.77 0.25
CA GLY A 317 7.88 -8.88 0.16
C GLY A 317 6.96 -8.98 1.38
N ARG A 318 7.53 -8.95 2.59
CA ARG A 318 6.77 -9.20 3.82
C ARG A 318 5.88 -8.05 4.25
N ILE A 319 6.36 -6.80 4.10
CA ILE A 319 5.60 -5.61 4.53
C ILE A 319 4.88 -5.00 3.35
N PHE A 320 5.61 -4.51 2.33
CA PHE A 320 4.97 -3.83 1.21
C PHE A 320 3.97 -4.73 0.47
N ALA A 321 4.38 -5.93 0.02
CA ALA A 321 3.47 -6.81 -0.70
C ALA A 321 2.42 -7.42 0.23
N GLY A 322 2.76 -7.72 1.49
CA GLY A 322 1.83 -8.19 2.51
C GLY A 322 0.66 -7.23 2.71
N GLU A 323 0.94 -5.97 2.92
CA GLU A 323 -0.08 -4.91 3.10
C GLU A 323 -0.81 -4.60 1.79
N TRP A 324 -0.08 -4.46 0.65
CA TRP A 324 -0.71 -4.18 -0.64
C TRP A 324 -1.74 -5.25 -1.04
N LEU A 325 -1.38 -6.52 -0.89
CA LEU A 325 -2.24 -7.66 -1.25
C LEU A 325 -3.15 -8.09 -0.09
N SER A 326 -3.01 -7.49 1.10
CA SER A 326 -3.70 -7.82 2.37
C SER A 326 -3.44 -9.27 2.83
N THR A 327 -2.31 -9.84 2.47
CA THR A 327 -1.96 -11.22 2.82
C THR A 327 -1.42 -11.36 4.24
N ASP A 328 -0.97 -10.26 4.84
CA ASP A 328 -0.54 -10.17 6.24
C ASP A 328 -1.70 -10.36 7.24
N ASP A 329 -2.95 -10.19 6.80
CA ASP A 329 -4.14 -10.45 7.60
C ASP A 329 -4.41 -11.96 7.85
N VAL A 330 -3.83 -12.85 7.03
CA VAL A 330 -4.02 -14.31 7.18
C VAL A 330 -3.32 -14.80 8.46
N GLY A 331 -4.07 -15.36 9.37
CA GLY A 331 -3.66 -15.74 10.73
C GLY A 331 -4.07 -14.69 11.76
N PRO A 332 -3.57 -13.45 11.73
CA PRO A 332 -3.98 -12.44 12.71
C PRO A 332 -5.46 -12.07 12.69
N ARG A 333 -6.04 -11.89 11.51
CA ARG A 333 -7.45 -11.47 11.33
C ARG A 333 -8.29 -12.49 10.58
N ILE A 334 -7.70 -13.17 9.58
CA ILE A 334 -8.37 -14.13 8.71
C ILE A 334 -7.91 -15.53 9.09
N ARG A 335 -8.75 -16.23 9.85
CA ARG A 335 -8.51 -17.62 10.29
C ARG A 335 -9.82 -18.35 10.42
N LYS A 336 -9.76 -19.67 10.40
CA LYS A 336 -10.89 -20.55 10.73
C LYS A 336 -10.86 -20.93 12.19
N ASP A 337 -12.04 -21.29 12.71
CA ASP A 337 -12.10 -21.90 14.03
C ASP A 337 -11.25 -23.19 14.05
N PRO A 338 -10.23 -23.28 14.92
CA PRO A 338 -9.33 -24.44 14.96
C PRO A 338 -10.01 -25.72 15.44
N ILE A 339 -11.15 -25.63 16.15
CA ILE A 339 -11.93 -26.78 16.57
C ILE A 339 -12.57 -27.46 15.36
N ASP A 340 -13.22 -26.67 14.50
CA ASP A 340 -13.89 -27.19 13.30
C ASP A 340 -12.92 -27.42 12.14
N ASN A 341 -11.77 -26.76 12.17
CA ASN A 341 -10.78 -26.79 11.10
C ASN A 341 -9.35 -27.03 11.63
N PRO A 342 -9.06 -28.21 12.22
CA PRO A 342 -7.76 -28.49 12.83
C PRO A 342 -6.57 -28.45 11.84
N TRP A 343 -6.84 -28.49 10.55
CA TRP A 343 -5.84 -28.33 9.49
C TRP A 343 -5.34 -26.88 9.33
N CYS A 344 -6.08 -25.88 9.81
CA CYS A 344 -5.75 -24.46 9.67
C CYS A 344 -4.86 -24.01 10.85
N THR A 345 -3.64 -24.52 10.88
CA THR A 345 -2.66 -24.25 11.93
C THR A 345 -2.03 -22.86 11.78
N GLU A 346 -1.48 -22.31 12.86
CA GLU A 346 -0.72 -21.05 12.81
C GLU A 346 0.50 -21.17 11.89
N SER A 347 1.18 -22.35 11.88
CA SER A 347 2.33 -22.60 11.02
C SER A 347 1.95 -22.61 9.55
N LEU A 348 0.82 -23.25 9.19
CA LEU A 348 0.31 -23.24 7.82
C LEU A 348 -0.06 -21.83 7.35
N MET A 349 -0.76 -21.06 8.18
CA MET A 349 -1.11 -19.66 7.85
C MET A 349 0.14 -18.78 7.72
N ALA A 350 1.17 -19.01 8.55
CA ALA A 350 2.46 -18.35 8.40
C ALA A 350 3.15 -18.73 7.07
N ALA A 351 3.14 -20.01 6.70
CA ALA A 351 3.68 -20.48 5.42
C ALA A 351 2.93 -19.88 4.21
N MET A 352 1.61 -19.73 4.29
CA MET A 352 0.81 -19.07 3.25
C MET A 352 1.21 -17.59 3.04
N ARG A 353 1.46 -16.83 4.12
CA ARG A 353 1.98 -15.46 4.04
C ARG A 353 3.39 -15.43 3.45
N GLU A 354 4.25 -16.31 3.96
CA GLU A 354 5.64 -16.38 3.54
C GLU A 354 5.79 -16.76 2.07
N GLU A 355 4.93 -17.64 1.52
CA GLU A 355 4.86 -17.94 0.08
C GLU A 355 4.77 -16.66 -0.75
N THR A 356 3.79 -15.81 -0.46
CA THR A 356 3.54 -14.59 -1.22
C THR A 356 4.66 -13.57 -1.03
N ALA A 357 5.18 -13.44 0.19
CA ALA A 357 6.28 -12.54 0.51
C ALA A 357 7.57 -12.89 -0.24
N LEU A 358 7.99 -14.15 -0.18
CA LEU A 358 9.20 -14.63 -0.87
C LEU A 358 9.03 -14.60 -2.39
N PHE A 359 7.84 -14.95 -2.88
CA PHE A 359 7.54 -14.88 -4.29
C PHE A 359 7.67 -13.45 -4.82
N PHE A 360 7.02 -12.48 -4.18
CA PHE A 360 7.09 -11.07 -4.60
C PHE A 360 8.52 -10.52 -4.50
N HIS A 361 9.22 -10.81 -3.39
CA HIS A 361 10.62 -10.42 -3.22
C HIS A 361 11.51 -10.97 -4.34
N SER A 362 11.30 -12.23 -4.73
CA SER A 362 12.07 -12.85 -5.82
C SER A 362 11.85 -12.18 -7.17
N LEU A 363 10.64 -11.68 -7.44
CA LEU A 363 10.35 -10.92 -8.67
C LEU A 363 11.16 -9.62 -8.73
N ILE A 364 11.33 -8.93 -7.59
CA ILE A 364 12.17 -7.73 -7.50
C ILE A 364 13.64 -8.08 -7.73
N ILE A 365 14.17 -9.05 -6.96
CA ILE A 365 15.60 -9.39 -7.01
C ILE A 365 16.02 -9.83 -8.40
N ASN A 366 15.20 -10.61 -9.09
CA ASN A 366 15.47 -11.12 -10.43
C ASN A 366 15.07 -10.13 -11.54
N ASN A 367 14.55 -8.95 -11.20
CA ASN A 367 14.03 -7.97 -12.14
C ASN A 367 13.02 -8.55 -13.14
N GLU A 368 12.12 -9.40 -12.64
CA GLU A 368 11.11 -10.06 -13.47
C GLU A 368 10.08 -9.05 -14.02
N PRO A 369 9.59 -9.27 -15.25
CA PRO A 369 8.50 -8.45 -15.78
C PRO A 369 7.21 -8.70 -14.99
N ILE A 370 6.37 -7.66 -14.85
CA ILE A 370 5.19 -7.69 -13.98
C ILE A 370 4.19 -8.82 -14.30
N LYS A 371 4.13 -9.28 -15.54
CA LYS A 371 3.29 -10.43 -15.92
C LYS A 371 3.57 -11.67 -15.09
N ARG A 372 4.83 -11.83 -14.59
CA ARG A 372 5.22 -12.95 -13.73
C ARG A 372 4.52 -12.94 -12.37
N LEU A 373 4.05 -11.79 -11.91
CA LEU A 373 3.21 -11.69 -10.72
C LEU A 373 1.90 -12.49 -10.90
N ILE A 374 1.30 -12.43 -12.09
CA ILE A 374 0.04 -13.11 -12.42
C ILE A 374 0.29 -14.54 -12.88
N ASP A 375 1.25 -14.75 -13.78
CA ASP A 375 1.54 -16.06 -14.37
C ASP A 375 3.02 -16.41 -14.24
N SER A 376 3.31 -17.35 -13.35
CA SER A 376 4.65 -17.83 -13.03
C SER A 376 4.68 -19.37 -13.04
N ASP A 377 5.87 -19.93 -13.31
CA ASP A 377 6.13 -21.36 -13.30
C ASP A 377 6.80 -21.84 -12.00
N TYR A 378 6.81 -20.98 -10.95
CA TYR A 378 7.34 -21.33 -9.63
C TYR A 378 6.56 -20.62 -8.51
N THR A 379 6.70 -21.17 -7.31
CA THR A 379 6.31 -20.53 -6.04
C THR A 379 7.28 -20.94 -4.93
N TYR A 380 6.97 -20.59 -3.68
CA TYR A 380 7.76 -20.97 -2.51
C TYR A 380 6.93 -21.84 -1.58
N LEU A 381 7.46 -23.02 -1.21
CA LEU A 381 6.76 -24.01 -0.40
C LEU A 381 7.67 -24.58 0.68
N ASN A 382 7.09 -24.91 1.82
CA ASN A 382 7.57 -25.90 2.77
C ASN A 382 6.69 -27.16 2.69
N GLU A 383 6.98 -28.19 3.47
CA GLU A 383 6.24 -29.44 3.50
C GLU A 383 4.75 -29.23 3.78
N GLU A 384 4.40 -28.48 4.85
CA GLU A 384 3.02 -28.26 5.29
C GLU A 384 2.17 -27.57 4.21
N LEU A 385 2.70 -26.54 3.55
CA LEU A 385 2.00 -25.83 2.48
C LEU A 385 1.93 -26.68 1.19
N ALA A 386 2.97 -27.45 0.89
CA ALA A 386 2.97 -28.38 -0.25
C ALA A 386 1.93 -29.49 -0.09
N GLU A 387 1.80 -30.07 1.11
CA GLU A 387 0.74 -31.02 1.44
C GLU A 387 -0.66 -30.40 1.29
N PHE A 388 -0.83 -29.18 1.80
CA PHE A 388 -2.09 -28.43 1.65
C PHE A 388 -2.48 -28.22 0.18
N TYR A 389 -1.49 -27.97 -0.69
CA TYR A 389 -1.65 -27.85 -2.14
C TYR A 389 -1.69 -29.18 -2.88
N ARG A 390 -1.44 -30.31 -2.20
CA ARG A 390 -1.31 -31.64 -2.78
C ARG A 390 -0.13 -31.74 -3.77
N ILE A 391 0.96 -31.02 -3.51
CA ILE A 391 2.22 -31.08 -4.23
C ILE A 391 3.14 -32.03 -3.46
N ARG A 392 3.68 -33.05 -4.14
CA ARG A 392 4.52 -34.07 -3.51
C ARG A 392 6.00 -33.74 -3.65
N GLY A 393 6.82 -34.36 -2.78
CA GLY A 393 8.29 -34.31 -2.88
C GLY A 393 8.92 -33.06 -2.24
N ILE A 394 8.19 -32.34 -1.38
CA ILE A 394 8.71 -31.24 -0.59
C ILE A 394 8.70 -31.68 0.87
N GLU A 395 9.86 -31.68 1.52
CA GLU A 395 10.05 -32.11 2.91
C GLU A 395 10.68 -31.00 3.74
N GLY A 396 10.32 -30.92 5.03
CA GLY A 396 10.90 -30.02 6.02
C GLY A 396 10.21 -28.64 6.10
N LYS A 397 10.58 -27.89 7.12
CA LYS A 397 9.91 -26.63 7.52
C LYS A 397 10.36 -25.41 6.69
N GLU A 398 11.52 -25.48 6.05
CA GLU A 398 12.12 -24.35 5.35
C GLU A 398 11.41 -24.08 4.02
N MET A 399 11.02 -22.83 3.81
CA MET A 399 10.47 -22.37 2.54
C MET A 399 11.53 -22.42 1.45
N ARG A 400 11.19 -22.99 0.31
CA ARG A 400 12.11 -23.09 -0.85
C ARG A 400 11.40 -22.81 -2.16
N LYS A 401 12.14 -22.33 -3.14
CA LYS A 401 11.65 -22.13 -4.50
C LYS A 401 11.34 -23.48 -5.14
N VAL A 402 10.12 -23.66 -5.61
CA VAL A 402 9.62 -24.91 -6.22
C VAL A 402 9.05 -24.58 -7.60
N LYS A 403 9.48 -25.34 -8.61
CA LYS A 403 8.89 -25.26 -9.95
C LYS A 403 7.48 -25.86 -9.91
N ILE A 404 6.55 -25.17 -10.56
CA ILE A 404 5.14 -25.56 -10.62
C ILE A 404 4.81 -26.09 -12.02
N ASP A 405 4.47 -27.37 -12.09
CA ASP A 405 4.10 -28.06 -13.33
C ASP A 405 2.56 -28.09 -13.56
N THR A 406 1.80 -27.43 -12.69
CA THR A 406 0.34 -27.37 -12.76
C THR A 406 -0.15 -25.96 -12.98
N PRO A 407 -1.05 -25.72 -13.94
CA PRO A 407 -1.60 -24.39 -14.21
C PRO A 407 -2.42 -23.84 -13.03
N GLN A 408 -2.70 -24.64 -12.01
CA GLN A 408 -3.48 -24.26 -10.84
C GLN A 408 -2.73 -23.35 -9.87
N ARG A 409 -1.40 -23.34 -9.86
CA ARG A 409 -0.61 -22.68 -8.79
C ARG A 409 0.36 -21.59 -9.23
N GLY A 410 0.53 -21.34 -10.49
CA GLY A 410 1.48 -20.30 -10.95
C GLY A 410 0.96 -18.89 -10.72
N GLY A 411 1.74 -18.03 -10.05
CA GLY A 411 1.40 -16.64 -9.76
C GLY A 411 0.39 -16.47 -8.61
N ILE A 412 0.15 -15.21 -8.22
CA ILE A 412 -0.57 -14.86 -6.97
C ILE A 412 -2.01 -15.36 -6.91
N PHE A 413 -2.69 -15.58 -8.04
CA PHE A 413 -4.05 -16.17 -8.03
C PHE A 413 -4.09 -17.61 -7.53
N GLY A 414 -2.94 -18.29 -7.48
CA GLY A 414 -2.81 -19.62 -6.91
C GLY A 414 -2.40 -19.64 -5.43
N HIS A 415 -2.04 -18.49 -4.84
CA HIS A 415 -1.57 -18.40 -3.47
C HIS A 415 -2.72 -18.46 -2.46
N ALA A 416 -2.58 -19.32 -1.46
CA ALA A 416 -3.62 -19.51 -0.45
C ALA A 416 -3.90 -18.24 0.37
N SER A 417 -2.88 -17.44 0.66
CA SER A 417 -3.05 -16.17 1.37
C SER A 417 -3.92 -15.18 0.59
N VAL A 418 -3.69 -15.02 -0.72
CA VAL A 418 -4.50 -14.16 -1.59
C VAL A 418 -5.94 -14.65 -1.68
N LEU A 419 -6.14 -15.97 -1.80
CA LEU A 419 -7.47 -16.56 -1.87
C LEU A 419 -8.24 -16.47 -0.54
N ALA A 420 -7.53 -16.53 0.59
CA ALA A 420 -8.11 -16.35 1.92
C ALA A 420 -8.58 -14.91 2.15
N THR A 421 -7.77 -13.91 1.80
CA THR A 421 -8.13 -12.48 1.98
C THR A 421 -9.29 -12.05 1.09
N THR A 422 -9.54 -12.78 0.01
CA THR A 422 -10.59 -12.50 -0.98
C THR A 422 -11.81 -13.41 -0.84
N SER A 423 -12.01 -13.96 0.35
CA SER A 423 -13.09 -14.89 0.67
C SER A 423 -13.68 -14.59 2.04
N PHE A 424 -14.89 -15.11 2.31
CA PHE A 424 -15.40 -15.20 3.66
C PHE A 424 -14.75 -16.37 4.41
N PRO A 425 -14.70 -16.37 5.75
CA PRO A 425 -14.10 -17.50 6.50
C PRO A 425 -14.70 -18.87 6.20
N HIS A 426 -15.97 -18.92 5.83
CA HIS A 426 -16.73 -20.16 5.61
C HIS A 426 -16.99 -20.50 4.13
N ARG A 427 -16.72 -19.57 3.19
CA ARG A 427 -16.97 -19.78 1.75
C ARG A 427 -16.18 -18.82 0.86
N SER A 428 -15.95 -19.22 -0.38
CA SER A 428 -15.44 -18.33 -1.42
C SER A 428 -16.48 -17.26 -1.81
N SER A 429 -16.01 -16.17 -2.39
CA SER A 429 -16.85 -15.07 -2.86
C SER A 429 -16.38 -14.53 -4.20
N PRO A 430 -17.09 -14.78 -5.31
CA PRO A 430 -16.76 -14.18 -6.60
C PRO A 430 -16.75 -12.64 -6.54
N VAL A 431 -17.66 -12.04 -5.76
CA VAL A 431 -17.74 -10.58 -5.62
C VAL A 431 -16.49 -10.03 -4.95
N LEU A 432 -16.08 -10.58 -3.80
CA LEU A 432 -14.86 -10.13 -3.12
C LEU A 432 -13.62 -10.34 -3.98
N ARG A 433 -13.50 -11.48 -4.67
CA ARG A 433 -12.39 -11.79 -5.58
C ARG A 433 -12.32 -10.82 -6.75
N GLY A 434 -13.46 -10.57 -7.40
CA GLY A 434 -13.56 -9.64 -8.53
C GLY A 434 -13.27 -8.20 -8.12
N THR A 435 -13.82 -7.74 -7.00
CA THR A 435 -13.55 -6.41 -6.43
C THR A 435 -12.09 -6.24 -6.09
N TRP A 436 -11.46 -7.26 -5.48
CA TRP A 436 -10.03 -7.22 -5.15
C TRP A 436 -9.15 -7.12 -6.41
N ILE A 437 -9.47 -7.87 -7.48
CA ILE A 437 -8.75 -7.77 -8.76
C ILE A 437 -8.84 -6.35 -9.31
N LEU A 438 -10.04 -5.78 -9.37
CA LEU A 438 -10.24 -4.43 -9.89
C LEU A 438 -9.54 -3.38 -9.03
N SER A 439 -9.73 -3.41 -7.71
CA SER A 439 -9.26 -2.37 -6.80
C SER A 439 -7.77 -2.50 -6.49
N THR A 440 -7.31 -3.70 -6.15
CA THR A 440 -5.95 -3.95 -5.67
C THR A 440 -4.95 -4.09 -6.80
N LEU A 441 -5.27 -4.89 -7.82
CA LEU A 441 -4.34 -5.15 -8.92
C LEU A 441 -4.44 -4.16 -10.06
N LEU A 442 -5.66 -3.76 -10.45
CA LEU A 442 -5.87 -2.93 -11.64
C LEU A 442 -6.04 -1.44 -11.32
N GLY A 443 -6.27 -1.07 -10.04
CA GLY A 443 -6.47 0.32 -9.66
C GLY A 443 -7.72 0.96 -10.25
N THR A 444 -8.72 0.15 -10.58
CA THR A 444 -10.03 0.57 -11.09
C THR A 444 -11.13 0.09 -10.15
N PRO A 445 -11.20 0.62 -8.90
CA PRO A 445 -12.18 0.17 -7.92
C PRO A 445 -13.59 0.42 -8.43
N PRO A 446 -14.52 -0.54 -8.28
CA PRO A 446 -15.93 -0.27 -8.55
C PRO A 446 -16.45 0.78 -7.56
N PRO A 447 -17.49 1.54 -7.93
CA PRO A 447 -18.15 2.47 -7.02
C PRO A 447 -18.62 1.73 -5.75
N PRO A 448 -18.66 2.40 -4.58
CA PRO A 448 -19.21 1.81 -3.37
C PRO A 448 -20.67 1.40 -3.57
N PRO A 449 -21.12 0.29 -2.98
CA PRO A 449 -22.50 -0.16 -3.12
C PRO A 449 -23.47 0.90 -2.56
N PRO A 450 -24.71 0.99 -3.07
CA PRO A 450 -25.75 1.81 -2.46
C PRO A 450 -25.99 1.43 -0.98
N PRO A 451 -26.41 2.35 -0.11
CA PRO A 451 -26.53 2.09 1.34
C PRO A 451 -27.55 1.02 1.72
N ASP A 452 -28.57 0.76 0.88
CA ASP A 452 -29.68 -0.14 1.19
C ASP A 452 -29.67 -1.43 0.32
N VAL A 453 -28.47 -1.92 -0.05
CA VAL A 453 -28.39 -3.19 -0.80
C VAL A 453 -28.66 -4.36 0.13
N PRO A 454 -29.73 -5.17 -0.13
CA PRO A 454 -29.98 -6.36 0.65
C PRO A 454 -28.79 -7.33 0.52
N GLU A 455 -28.38 -7.92 1.64
CA GLU A 455 -27.40 -9.02 1.59
C GLU A 455 -27.96 -10.14 0.69
N ILE A 456 -27.10 -10.64 -0.20
CA ILE A 456 -27.46 -11.79 -1.01
C ILE A 456 -27.54 -12.98 -0.05
N ASP A 457 -28.76 -13.48 0.23
CA ASP A 457 -28.96 -14.70 1.00
C ASP A 457 -28.39 -15.89 0.21
N VAL A 458 -27.12 -16.15 0.42
CA VAL A 458 -26.40 -17.26 -0.20
C VAL A 458 -26.68 -18.56 0.56
N ASP A 459 -27.01 -18.45 1.85
CA ASP A 459 -27.21 -19.57 2.78
C ASP A 459 -28.69 -19.98 2.95
N GLY A 460 -29.60 -19.25 2.30
CA GLY A 460 -31.04 -19.53 2.34
C GLY A 460 -31.35 -20.96 1.98
N GLY A 461 -31.57 -21.72 3.02
CA GLY A 461 -32.00 -23.09 3.25
C GLY A 461 -31.96 -24.07 2.06
N ARG A 462 -31.64 -25.31 2.31
CA ARG A 462 -31.55 -26.49 1.41
C ARG A 462 -32.66 -26.66 0.32
N ARG A 463 -33.53 -25.67 0.11
CA ARG A 463 -34.65 -25.69 -0.84
C ARG A 463 -34.53 -24.77 -2.05
N ALA A 464 -33.49 -23.90 -2.15
CA ALA A 464 -33.30 -23.07 -3.35
C ALA A 464 -32.31 -23.77 -4.30
N ALA A 465 -32.82 -24.33 -5.37
CA ALA A 465 -32.09 -25.08 -6.41
C ALA A 465 -31.17 -24.21 -7.29
N ASN A 466 -30.87 -22.96 -6.92
CA ASN A 466 -30.14 -22.06 -7.77
C ASN A 466 -28.63 -22.04 -7.38
N THR A 467 -27.78 -22.18 -8.39
CA THR A 467 -26.33 -22.00 -8.24
C THR A 467 -26.02 -20.57 -7.77
N LEU A 468 -24.83 -20.35 -7.19
CA LEU A 468 -24.38 -19.01 -6.80
C LEU A 468 -24.45 -18.02 -7.98
N ARG A 469 -24.12 -18.48 -9.20
CA ARG A 469 -24.24 -17.66 -10.41
C ARG A 469 -25.69 -17.26 -10.71
N GLU A 470 -26.63 -18.17 -10.58
CA GLU A 470 -28.05 -17.86 -10.79
C GLU A 470 -28.58 -16.88 -9.75
N LYS A 471 -28.18 -17.01 -8.48
CA LYS A 471 -28.51 -16.05 -7.42
C LYS A 471 -27.97 -14.65 -7.74
N LEU A 472 -26.71 -14.55 -8.17
CA LEU A 472 -26.10 -13.28 -8.59
C LEU A 472 -26.76 -12.73 -9.88
N GLN A 473 -27.18 -13.58 -10.82
CA GLN A 473 -27.95 -13.17 -12.00
C GLN A 473 -29.31 -12.57 -11.64
N ILE A 474 -29.98 -13.13 -10.63
CA ILE A 474 -31.24 -12.56 -10.11
C ILE A 474 -30.99 -11.19 -9.49
N HIS A 475 -29.93 -11.04 -8.71
CA HIS A 475 -29.54 -9.76 -8.14
C HIS A 475 -29.23 -8.71 -9.22
N ARG A 476 -28.57 -9.10 -10.31
CA ARG A 476 -28.27 -8.25 -11.48
C ARG A 476 -29.49 -7.84 -12.33
N LYS A 477 -30.70 -8.37 -12.09
CA LYS A 477 -31.91 -7.88 -12.77
C LYS A 477 -32.24 -6.43 -12.41
N SER A 478 -31.80 -5.95 -11.24
CA SER A 478 -31.82 -4.53 -10.93
C SER A 478 -30.78 -3.80 -11.78
N LYS A 479 -31.20 -2.76 -12.51
CA LYS A 479 -30.31 -1.92 -13.33
C LYS A 479 -29.20 -1.30 -12.49
N ASN A 480 -29.49 -0.96 -11.24
CA ASN A 480 -28.55 -0.36 -10.30
C ASN A 480 -27.40 -1.30 -9.89
N CYS A 481 -27.64 -2.62 -9.90
CA CYS A 481 -26.63 -3.62 -9.54
C CYS A 481 -25.87 -4.13 -10.76
N ALA A 482 -26.52 -4.12 -11.93
CA ALA A 482 -25.99 -4.70 -13.17
C ALA A 482 -24.67 -4.07 -13.62
N GLY A 483 -24.54 -2.75 -13.52
CA GLY A 483 -23.36 -2.01 -13.99
C GLY A 483 -22.07 -2.48 -13.32
N CYS A 484 -22.04 -2.48 -11.97
CA CYS A 484 -20.87 -2.90 -11.20
C CYS A 484 -20.62 -4.42 -11.30
N HIS A 485 -21.68 -5.23 -11.14
CA HIS A 485 -21.56 -6.69 -11.16
C HIS A 485 -21.16 -7.27 -12.52
N SER A 486 -21.43 -6.57 -13.64
CA SER A 486 -20.96 -6.98 -14.96
C SER A 486 -19.44 -6.97 -15.08
N GLN A 487 -18.77 -6.10 -14.35
CA GLN A 487 -17.29 -6.01 -14.30
C GLN A 487 -16.69 -6.89 -13.21
N ILE A 488 -17.33 -6.97 -12.04
CA ILE A 488 -16.82 -7.68 -10.86
C ILE A 488 -16.92 -9.19 -11.01
N ASP A 489 -18.16 -9.68 -11.26
CA ASP A 489 -18.49 -11.10 -11.15
C ASP A 489 -17.71 -12.00 -12.10
N PRO A 490 -17.50 -11.63 -13.39
CA PRO A 490 -16.76 -12.47 -14.32
C PRO A 490 -15.33 -12.78 -13.86
N LEU A 491 -14.64 -11.79 -13.26
CA LEU A 491 -13.29 -11.93 -12.75
C LEU A 491 -13.25 -12.90 -11.56
N GLY A 492 -14.19 -12.74 -10.63
CA GLY A 492 -14.27 -13.60 -9.45
C GLY A 492 -14.69 -15.02 -9.75
N PHE A 493 -15.64 -15.23 -10.66
CA PHE A 493 -16.07 -16.58 -11.06
C PHE A 493 -14.92 -17.41 -11.66
N ALA A 494 -13.97 -16.78 -12.36
CA ALA A 494 -12.82 -17.48 -12.88
C ALA A 494 -11.98 -18.16 -11.80
N LEU A 495 -12.03 -17.66 -10.56
CA LEU A 495 -11.28 -18.20 -9.42
C LEU A 495 -12.11 -19.17 -8.55
N GLU A 496 -13.35 -19.51 -8.92
CA GLU A 496 -14.20 -20.40 -8.12
C GLU A 496 -13.72 -21.85 -8.09
N ASN A 497 -12.74 -22.22 -8.91
CA ASN A 497 -12.01 -23.47 -8.75
C ASN A 497 -11.23 -23.56 -7.43
N TYR A 498 -11.03 -22.45 -6.73
CA TYR A 498 -10.41 -22.44 -5.41
C TYR A 498 -11.46 -22.28 -4.31
N SER A 499 -11.32 -23.07 -3.25
CA SER A 499 -12.06 -22.84 -2.01
C SER A 499 -11.65 -21.51 -1.36
N GLU A 500 -12.22 -21.20 -0.23
CA GLU A 500 -11.94 -19.97 0.53
C GLU A 500 -10.47 -19.83 0.96
N PHE A 501 -9.77 -20.95 1.20
CA PHE A 501 -8.32 -20.99 1.50
C PHE A 501 -7.49 -21.60 0.36
N GLY A 502 -8.05 -21.69 -0.84
CA GLY A 502 -7.28 -22.05 -2.02
C GLY A 502 -7.13 -23.55 -2.29
N ARG A 503 -7.91 -24.45 -1.65
CA ARG A 503 -7.97 -25.83 -2.09
C ARG A 503 -8.67 -25.93 -3.43
N TRP A 504 -8.12 -26.72 -4.33
CA TRP A 504 -8.68 -26.88 -5.67
C TRP A 504 -10.00 -27.67 -5.67
N ARG A 505 -10.99 -27.18 -6.41
CA ARG A 505 -12.29 -27.79 -6.64
C ARG A 505 -12.54 -27.97 -8.14
N GLY A 506 -13.12 -29.11 -8.53
CA GLY A 506 -13.61 -29.36 -9.88
C GLY A 506 -15.11 -29.05 -10.02
N GLY A 507 -15.61 -29.11 -11.25
CA GLY A 507 -17.06 -29.08 -11.52
C GLY A 507 -17.78 -27.75 -11.28
N VAL A 508 -17.04 -26.64 -11.19
CA VAL A 508 -17.61 -25.30 -10.97
C VAL A 508 -17.77 -24.53 -12.28
N ASP A 509 -18.75 -23.63 -12.35
CA ASP A 509 -18.89 -22.67 -13.45
C ASP A 509 -17.91 -21.50 -13.23
N ASN A 510 -16.82 -21.51 -13.99
CA ASN A 510 -15.70 -20.59 -13.92
C ASN A 510 -15.52 -19.73 -15.19
N ARG A 511 -16.61 -19.55 -15.96
CA ARG A 511 -16.61 -18.72 -17.17
C ARG A 511 -16.66 -17.24 -16.82
N GLY A 512 -15.94 -16.42 -17.57
CA GLY A 512 -15.95 -14.97 -17.47
C GLY A 512 -15.80 -14.29 -18.82
N GLU A 513 -16.07 -12.99 -18.86
CA GLU A 513 -15.94 -12.13 -20.02
C GLU A 513 -15.52 -10.73 -19.54
N LEU A 514 -14.50 -10.13 -20.15
CA LEU A 514 -14.13 -8.74 -19.89
C LEU A 514 -15.10 -7.77 -20.62
N PRO A 515 -15.18 -6.50 -20.20
CA PRO A 515 -16.03 -5.49 -20.86
C PRO A 515 -15.77 -5.35 -22.37
N ASN A 516 -14.54 -5.60 -22.83
CA ASN A 516 -14.18 -5.58 -24.25
C ASN A 516 -14.60 -6.85 -25.03
N GLY A 517 -15.36 -7.76 -24.39
CA GLY A 517 -15.83 -8.99 -25.02
C GLY A 517 -14.85 -10.16 -25.00
N ALA A 518 -13.65 -10.00 -24.43
CA ALA A 518 -12.70 -11.10 -24.31
C ALA A 518 -13.17 -12.16 -23.31
N ARG A 519 -13.47 -13.36 -23.84
CA ARG A 519 -13.98 -14.50 -23.04
C ARG A 519 -12.83 -15.33 -22.49
N PHE A 520 -13.01 -15.83 -21.28
CA PHE A 520 -12.03 -16.68 -20.60
C PHE A 520 -12.71 -17.74 -19.73
N ARG A 521 -11.94 -18.73 -19.33
CA ARG A 521 -12.42 -19.79 -18.44
C ARG A 521 -11.36 -20.18 -17.43
N GLY A 522 -11.74 -20.17 -16.16
CA GLY A 522 -10.91 -20.56 -15.04
C GLY A 522 -9.72 -19.64 -14.80
N PRO A 523 -8.86 -19.98 -13.81
CA PRO A 523 -7.74 -19.14 -13.44
C PRO A 523 -6.75 -18.87 -14.58
N GLN A 524 -6.44 -19.89 -15.38
CA GLN A 524 -5.48 -19.73 -16.49
C GLN A 524 -6.03 -18.80 -17.59
N GLY A 525 -7.30 -18.93 -17.93
CA GLY A 525 -7.93 -18.02 -18.89
C GLY A 525 -7.99 -16.59 -18.37
N LEU A 526 -8.28 -16.40 -17.08
CA LEU A 526 -8.25 -15.08 -16.44
C LEU A 526 -6.85 -14.45 -16.51
N LYS A 527 -5.79 -15.21 -16.17
CA LYS A 527 -4.40 -14.73 -16.26
C LYS A 527 -4.07 -14.19 -17.65
N MET A 528 -4.36 -14.97 -18.69
CA MET A 528 -4.10 -14.56 -20.07
C MET A 528 -4.93 -13.33 -20.46
N ALA A 529 -6.22 -13.31 -20.11
CA ALA A 529 -7.08 -12.16 -20.41
C ALA A 529 -6.57 -10.85 -19.74
N LEU A 530 -6.07 -10.92 -18.51
CA LEU A 530 -5.49 -9.75 -17.84
C LEU A 530 -4.14 -9.34 -18.43
N ILE A 531 -3.27 -10.28 -18.76
CA ILE A 531 -1.96 -9.99 -19.38
C ILE A 531 -2.15 -9.34 -20.75
N ASP A 532 -3.07 -9.85 -21.56
CA ASP A 532 -3.27 -9.35 -22.93
C ASP A 532 -4.01 -8.00 -22.98
N ASN A 533 -4.89 -7.71 -21.99
CA ASN A 533 -5.77 -6.54 -22.08
C ASN A 533 -5.54 -5.49 -20.98
N ARG A 534 -4.98 -5.86 -19.81
CA ARG A 534 -4.92 -4.99 -18.63
C ARG A 534 -3.52 -4.88 -17.99
N LEU A 535 -2.46 -5.27 -18.73
CA LEU A 535 -1.08 -5.25 -18.20
C LEU A 535 -0.61 -3.83 -17.83
N ASP A 536 -1.01 -2.83 -18.61
CA ASP A 536 -0.69 -1.43 -18.35
C ASP A 536 -1.34 -0.92 -17.06
N ASP A 537 -2.56 -1.33 -16.77
CA ASP A 537 -3.26 -0.97 -15.54
C ASP A 537 -2.56 -1.58 -14.32
N LEU A 538 -2.18 -2.86 -14.41
CA LEU A 538 -1.40 -3.55 -13.38
C LEU A 538 -0.05 -2.85 -13.15
N GLY A 539 0.66 -2.48 -14.22
CA GLY A 539 1.94 -1.77 -14.15
C GLY A 539 1.82 -0.43 -13.45
N LYS A 540 0.86 0.39 -13.87
CA LYS A 540 0.59 1.69 -13.25
C LYS A 540 0.16 1.55 -11.79
N GLN A 541 -0.66 0.56 -11.48
CA GLN A 541 -1.13 0.34 -10.11
C GLN A 541 0.02 -0.07 -9.19
N LEU A 542 0.90 -0.97 -9.60
CA LEU A 542 2.08 -1.32 -8.80
C LEU A 542 2.99 -0.10 -8.58
N ILE A 543 3.21 0.72 -9.61
CA ILE A 543 3.98 1.97 -9.48
C ILE A 543 3.31 2.91 -8.47
N ARG A 544 1.98 3.10 -8.52
CA ARG A 544 1.24 3.93 -7.54
C ARG A 544 1.43 3.41 -6.12
N LYS A 545 1.26 2.11 -5.91
CA LYS A 545 1.38 1.49 -4.58
C LYS A 545 2.81 1.60 -4.04
N MET A 546 3.81 1.28 -4.87
CA MET A 546 5.22 1.43 -4.48
C MET A 546 5.60 2.89 -4.19
N LEU A 547 5.14 3.85 -5.00
CA LEU A 547 5.40 5.26 -4.78
C LEU A 547 4.76 5.77 -3.47
N SER A 548 3.51 5.38 -3.20
CA SER A 548 2.82 5.71 -1.94
C SER A 548 3.57 5.16 -0.72
N TYR A 549 3.98 3.90 -0.78
CA TYR A 549 4.75 3.25 0.27
C TYR A 549 6.13 3.92 0.47
N ALA A 550 6.86 4.17 -0.62
CA ALA A 550 8.18 4.81 -0.59
C ALA A 550 8.14 6.21 0.02
N LEU A 551 7.12 7.00 -0.30
CA LEU A 551 6.90 8.34 0.24
C LEU A 551 6.30 8.32 1.66
N GLY A 552 5.68 7.20 2.07
CA GLY A 552 4.98 7.09 3.36
C GLY A 552 3.80 8.06 3.48
N ARG A 553 3.07 8.30 2.38
CA ARG A 553 1.87 9.13 2.33
C ARG A 553 0.90 8.68 1.26
N GLN A 554 -0.34 9.12 1.37
CA GLN A 554 -1.28 9.03 0.27
C GLN A 554 -0.78 9.84 -0.93
N LEU A 555 -1.00 9.31 -2.14
CA LEU A 555 -0.70 10.04 -3.37
C LEU A 555 -1.76 11.10 -3.63
N GLU A 556 -1.30 12.22 -4.15
CA GLU A 556 -2.11 13.33 -4.60
C GLU A 556 -2.20 13.31 -6.15
N TYR A 557 -3.13 14.09 -6.71
CA TYR A 557 -3.33 14.15 -8.16
C TYR A 557 -2.04 14.45 -8.95
N TYR A 558 -1.13 15.22 -8.39
CA TYR A 558 0.13 15.58 -9.05
C TYR A 558 1.13 14.42 -9.11
N ASP A 559 1.03 13.43 -8.24
CA ASP A 559 1.88 12.23 -8.26
C ASP A 559 1.55 11.33 -9.47
N GLU A 560 0.35 11.44 -10.02
CA GLU A 560 -0.04 10.69 -11.23
C GLU A 560 0.83 11.04 -12.44
N ALA A 561 1.36 12.26 -12.51
CA ALA A 561 2.34 12.64 -13.53
C ALA A 561 3.60 11.76 -13.46
N VAL A 562 4.07 11.49 -12.25
CA VAL A 562 5.25 10.63 -12.01
C VAL A 562 4.92 9.17 -12.36
N VAL A 563 3.75 8.68 -11.95
CA VAL A 563 3.29 7.32 -12.27
C VAL A 563 3.27 7.11 -13.80
N ARG A 564 2.69 8.04 -14.54
CA ARG A 564 2.62 7.99 -16.02
C ARG A 564 3.99 8.04 -16.67
N ASN A 565 4.89 8.88 -16.17
CA ASN A 565 6.26 8.97 -16.66
C ASN A 565 7.03 7.65 -16.47
N ILE A 566 7.01 7.08 -15.25
CA ILE A 566 7.65 5.80 -14.97
C ILE A 566 7.03 4.68 -15.81
N ALA A 567 5.70 4.63 -15.89
CA ALA A 567 5.00 3.64 -16.70
C ALA A 567 5.40 3.72 -18.18
N SER A 568 5.48 4.93 -18.75
CA SER A 568 5.92 5.14 -20.13
C SER A 568 7.33 4.61 -20.40
N LYS A 569 8.26 4.80 -19.46
CA LYS A 569 9.63 4.29 -19.56
C LYS A 569 9.71 2.76 -19.52
N LEU A 570 8.91 2.13 -18.65
CA LEU A 570 9.02 0.70 -18.35
C LEU A 570 8.09 -0.20 -19.19
N LYS A 571 7.08 0.39 -19.85
CA LYS A 571 6.09 -0.35 -20.66
C LYS A 571 6.75 -1.25 -21.71
N GLY A 572 7.71 -0.73 -22.48
CA GLY A 572 8.38 -1.47 -23.55
C GLY A 572 9.16 -2.69 -23.08
N ALA A 573 9.59 -2.70 -21.83
CA ALA A 573 10.29 -3.83 -21.18
C ALA A 573 9.34 -4.73 -20.37
N GLY A 574 8.03 -4.49 -20.41
CA GLY A 574 7.03 -5.28 -19.67
C GLY A 574 7.01 -5.01 -18.17
N TYR A 575 7.40 -3.80 -17.77
CA TYR A 575 7.38 -3.35 -16.37
C TYR A 575 8.27 -4.20 -15.43
N PRO A 576 9.61 -4.22 -15.63
CA PRO A 576 10.54 -4.93 -14.73
C PRO A 576 10.47 -4.35 -13.32
N ILE A 577 10.28 -5.20 -12.30
CA ILE A 577 9.87 -4.72 -10.97
C ILE A 577 11.02 -4.05 -10.21
N LYS A 578 12.28 -4.52 -10.37
CA LYS A 578 13.44 -3.84 -9.79
C LYS A 578 13.66 -2.45 -10.40
N ASP A 579 13.44 -2.32 -11.69
CA ASP A 579 13.54 -1.01 -12.38
C ASP A 579 12.47 -0.03 -11.87
N MET A 580 11.29 -0.51 -11.44
CA MET A 580 10.30 0.35 -10.77
C MET A 580 10.86 0.91 -9.45
N VAL A 581 11.54 0.09 -8.64
CA VAL A 581 12.18 0.55 -7.39
C VAL A 581 13.22 1.64 -7.69
N LEU A 582 14.03 1.44 -8.72
CA LEU A 582 15.03 2.41 -9.16
C LEU A 582 14.40 3.73 -9.65
N GLU A 583 13.44 3.67 -10.55
CA GLU A 583 12.76 4.85 -11.10
C GLU A 583 12.02 5.65 -10.01
N ILE A 584 11.37 4.95 -9.07
CA ILE A 584 10.72 5.59 -7.91
C ILE A 584 11.75 6.31 -7.04
N SER A 585 12.88 5.68 -6.73
CA SER A 585 13.92 6.25 -5.87
C SER A 585 14.62 7.47 -6.50
N GLN A 586 14.55 7.61 -7.81
CA GLN A 586 15.06 8.77 -8.55
C GLN A 586 13.97 9.75 -8.99
N SER A 587 12.72 9.47 -8.63
CA SER A 587 11.58 10.28 -9.05
C SER A 587 11.57 11.67 -8.37
N TYR A 588 10.85 12.57 -9.00
CA TYR A 588 10.73 13.97 -8.56
C TYR A 588 10.25 14.10 -7.11
N PRO A 589 9.15 13.45 -6.66
CA PRO A 589 8.68 13.52 -5.27
C PRO A 589 9.58 12.77 -4.28
N PHE A 590 10.42 11.82 -4.75
CA PHE A 590 11.35 11.10 -3.88
C PHE A 590 12.65 11.88 -3.63
N THR A 591 13.07 12.71 -4.59
CA THR A 591 14.34 13.47 -4.53
C THR A 591 14.15 14.93 -4.16
N LYS A 592 12.94 15.47 -4.28
CA LYS A 592 12.60 16.87 -4.00
C LYS A 592 11.40 16.99 -3.10
N LYS A 593 11.25 18.18 -2.52
CA LYS A 593 10.08 18.58 -1.70
C LYS A 593 9.75 20.05 -1.93
N ARG A 594 8.48 20.39 -1.70
CA ARG A 594 7.95 21.75 -1.72
C ARG A 594 6.79 21.86 -0.74
N LEU A 595 6.66 22.99 -0.05
CA LEU A 595 5.43 23.31 0.67
C LEU A 595 4.43 23.94 -0.31
N PRO A 596 3.23 23.36 -0.51
CA PRO A 596 2.21 23.96 -1.35
C PRO A 596 1.87 25.38 -0.92
N LEU A 597 1.69 26.29 -1.90
CA LEU A 597 1.42 27.73 -1.64
C LEU A 597 0.16 27.96 -0.81
N GLU A 598 -0.84 27.09 -0.94
CA GLU A 598 -2.09 27.15 -0.17
C GLU A 598 -1.87 26.94 1.34
N LEU A 599 -0.94 26.07 1.72
CA LEU A 599 -0.58 25.84 3.12
C LEU A 599 0.30 26.96 3.68
N SER A 600 1.05 27.66 2.83
CA SER A 600 1.92 28.78 3.25
C SER A 600 1.15 30.00 3.75
N LYS A 601 -0.13 30.14 3.35
CA LYS A 601 -1.02 31.23 3.82
C LYS A 601 -1.59 30.98 5.22
N LYS A 602 -1.75 29.71 5.62
CA LYS A 602 -2.27 29.34 6.95
C LYS A 602 -1.22 29.42 8.07
N THR A 603 0.07 29.39 7.74
CA THR A 603 1.16 29.49 8.73
C THR A 603 1.57 30.94 9.05
N LYS A 604 0.94 31.94 8.40
CA LYS A 604 1.16 33.38 8.65
C LYS A 604 0.02 34.06 9.42
N SER A 605 -1.00 33.32 9.81
CA SER A 605 -2.08 33.73 10.74
C SER A 605 -1.92 32.96 12.07
#